data_05ba238cce7680ce6d342931253a9e7a
#
_entry.id   05ba238cce7680ce6d342931253a9e7a
#
_cell.length_a   1.000
_cell.length_b   1.000
_cell.length_c   1.000
_cell.angle_alpha   90.00
_cell.angle_beta   90.00
_cell.angle_gamma   90.00
#
_symmetry.space_group_name_H-M   'P 1'
#
loop_
_entity.id
_entity.type
_entity.pdbx_description
1 polymer ?
#
loop_
_entity_poly.entity_id
_entity_poly.type
_entity_poly.pdbx_seq_one_letter_code
_entity_poly.pdbx_strand_id
1 'polypeptide(L)'
;KNKIDMRIISGSKRGHKLLAPRKNIARPMTDKNRETIFNILLHSKELSEFGFKLKDSIILDLFAGTGAFAFEAISRGAKKAILVENDQYMTDLIYKNIEKLKFNSEVDVISKDATALSETDIENQIDLVFLDPPYQKKLEFKSIKNILRKKILSKNKIILVEQHINESSFTYDELDLLRTKE
;
A
#
# COMPACT_ATOMS: atom_id res chain seq x y z
N LYS A 1 9.48 19.73 -20.27
CA LYS A 1 9.30 18.27 -19.94
C LYS A 1 8.94 18.20 -18.45
N ASN A 2 7.64 18.17 -18.12
CA ASN A 2 7.22 18.09 -16.71
C ASN A 2 7.56 16.69 -16.17
N LYS A 3 8.62 16.60 -15.41
CA LYS A 3 8.97 15.40 -14.64
C LYS A 3 7.99 15.28 -13.48
N ILE A 4 7.42 14.08 -13.25
CA ILE A 4 6.63 13.83 -12.06
C ILE A 4 7.59 13.96 -10.88
N ASP A 5 7.35 14.91 -9.97
CA ASP A 5 8.17 15.08 -8.76
C ASP A 5 7.52 14.28 -7.63
N MET A 6 8.14 13.15 -7.28
CA MET A 6 7.69 12.26 -6.21
C MET A 6 8.70 12.28 -5.06
N ARG A 7 8.20 12.31 -3.83
CA ARG A 7 9.05 12.38 -2.64
C ARG A 7 8.37 11.72 -1.43
N ILE A 8 9.16 11.42 -0.43
CA ILE A 8 8.67 11.07 0.91
C ILE A 8 8.22 12.37 1.60
N ILE A 9 7.00 12.36 2.15
CA ILE A 9 6.37 13.55 2.74
C ILE A 9 6.81 13.73 4.19
N SER A 10 6.92 12.64 4.95
CA SER A 10 7.17 12.69 6.39
C SER A 10 8.03 11.51 6.89
N GLY A 11 8.41 11.56 8.16
CA GLY A 11 9.18 10.51 8.82
C GLY A 11 10.70 10.59 8.58
N SER A 12 11.37 9.46 8.76
CA SER A 12 12.84 9.36 8.74
C SER A 12 13.50 9.74 7.41
N LYS A 13 12.76 9.63 6.31
CA LYS A 13 13.23 9.96 4.95
C LYS A 13 12.51 11.17 4.34
N ARG A 14 11.91 12.02 5.17
CA ARG A 14 11.23 13.22 4.69
C ARG A 14 12.05 14.01 3.67
N GLY A 15 11.43 14.39 2.55
CA GLY A 15 12.05 15.19 1.48
C GLY A 15 12.91 14.38 0.50
N HIS A 16 13.18 13.09 0.75
CA HIS A 16 13.91 12.26 -0.20
C HIS A 16 13.07 12.06 -1.47
N LYS A 17 13.68 12.37 -2.62
CA LYS A 17 13.02 12.20 -3.93
C LYS A 17 12.99 10.74 -4.34
N LEU A 18 11.83 10.29 -4.82
CA LEU A 18 11.63 9.00 -5.44
C LEU A 18 11.88 9.08 -6.95
N LEU A 19 12.35 7.99 -7.53
CA LEU A 19 12.33 7.82 -8.96
C LEU A 19 10.88 7.63 -9.40
N ALA A 20 10.45 8.41 -10.38
CA ALA A 20 9.09 8.37 -10.90
C ALA A 20 9.04 7.64 -12.26
N PRO A 21 7.90 7.01 -12.61
CA PRO A 21 7.73 6.36 -13.91
C PRO A 21 7.69 7.37 -15.04
N ARG A 22 7.83 6.89 -16.27
CA ARG A 22 7.59 7.70 -17.47
C ARG A 22 6.11 8.13 -17.51
N LYS A 23 5.82 9.34 -17.98
CA LYS A 23 4.51 10.00 -17.88
C LYS A 23 3.28 9.19 -18.33
N ASN A 24 3.45 8.23 -19.21
CA ASN A 24 2.33 7.53 -19.84
C ASN A 24 2.08 6.13 -19.29
N ILE A 25 2.77 5.72 -18.24
CA ILE A 25 2.69 4.33 -17.76
C ILE A 25 1.75 4.22 -16.55
N ALA A 26 1.81 5.17 -15.62
CA ALA A 26 0.93 5.20 -14.45
C ALA A 26 0.74 6.64 -13.97
N ARG A 27 -0.40 6.91 -13.34
CA ARG A 27 -0.64 8.15 -12.59
C ARG A 27 -0.38 7.84 -11.11
N PRO A 28 0.77 8.23 -10.56
CA PRO A 28 1.07 7.98 -9.15
C PRO A 28 0.10 8.71 -8.24
N MET A 29 -0.17 8.14 -7.08
CA MET A 29 -0.88 8.81 -6.00
C MET A 29 -0.27 10.17 -5.70
N THR A 30 -1.10 11.20 -5.59
CA THR A 30 -0.64 12.55 -5.29
C THR A 30 -0.10 12.65 -3.86
N ASP A 31 0.81 13.60 -3.61
CA ASP A 31 1.30 13.91 -2.26
C ASP A 31 0.15 14.22 -1.31
N LYS A 32 -0.85 14.98 -1.76
CA LYS A 32 -2.04 15.34 -0.98
C LYS A 32 -2.86 14.12 -0.56
N ASN A 33 -3.15 13.21 -1.49
CA ASN A 33 -3.92 11.99 -1.18
C ASN A 33 -3.15 11.12 -0.20
N ARG A 34 -1.85 10.91 -0.45
CA ARG A 34 -0.99 10.13 0.42
C ARG A 34 -0.93 10.72 1.83
N GLU A 35 -0.77 12.03 1.95
CA GLU A 35 -0.79 12.71 3.25
C GLU A 35 -2.14 12.54 3.97
N THR A 36 -3.26 12.67 3.26
CA THR A 36 -4.61 12.46 3.81
C THR A 36 -4.76 11.03 4.37
N ILE A 37 -4.33 10.03 3.61
CA ILE A 37 -4.38 8.63 4.04
C ILE A 37 -3.55 8.42 5.32
N PHE A 38 -2.30 8.90 5.33
CA PHE A 38 -1.45 8.74 6.51
C PHE A 38 -1.93 9.52 7.73
N ASN A 39 -2.59 10.67 7.54
CA ASN A 39 -3.23 11.38 8.63
C ASN A 39 -4.38 10.55 9.25
N ILE A 40 -5.16 9.85 8.44
CA ILE A 40 -6.18 8.91 8.93
C ILE A 40 -5.52 7.75 9.69
N LEU A 41 -4.52 7.10 9.10
CA LEU A 41 -3.83 5.95 9.72
C LEU A 41 -3.16 6.28 11.06
N LEU A 42 -2.70 7.53 11.23
CA LEU A 42 -1.97 7.97 12.43
C LEU A 42 -2.87 8.59 13.50
N HIS A 43 -3.99 9.21 13.11
CA HIS A 43 -4.76 10.08 14.00
C HIS A 43 -6.25 9.72 14.10
N SER A 44 -6.74 8.70 13.37
CA SER A 44 -8.11 8.25 13.51
C SER A 44 -8.33 7.60 14.87
N LYS A 45 -9.34 8.11 15.59
CA LYS A 45 -9.76 7.56 16.88
C LYS A 45 -10.29 6.13 16.72
N GLU A 46 -11.06 5.90 15.67
CA GLU A 46 -11.64 4.59 15.33
C GLU A 46 -10.55 3.52 15.15
N LEU A 47 -9.48 3.83 14.40
CA LEU A 47 -8.38 2.90 14.19
C LEU A 47 -7.59 2.64 15.48
N SER A 48 -7.40 3.68 16.30
CA SER A 48 -6.72 3.55 17.58
C SER A 48 -7.53 2.71 18.58
N GLU A 49 -8.85 2.89 18.65
CA GLU A 49 -9.76 2.10 19.48
C GLU A 49 -9.84 0.64 19.00
N PHE A 50 -9.76 0.42 17.69
CA PHE A 50 -9.63 -0.92 17.10
C PHE A 50 -8.30 -1.60 17.44
N GLY A 51 -7.31 -0.85 17.89
CA GLY A 51 -5.98 -1.34 18.29
C GLY A 51 -4.94 -1.32 17.16
N PHE A 52 -5.23 -0.66 16.04
CA PHE A 52 -4.26 -0.48 14.96
C PHE A 52 -3.27 0.65 15.31
N LYS A 53 -1.99 0.40 15.00
CA LYS A 53 -0.91 1.41 15.04
C LYS A 53 -0.02 1.21 13.84
N LEU A 54 0.28 2.31 13.13
CA LEU A 54 1.21 2.28 11.99
C LEU A 54 2.63 1.93 12.44
N LYS A 55 3.05 2.45 13.60
CA LYS A 55 4.36 2.15 14.15
C LYS A 55 4.48 0.64 14.42
N ASP A 56 5.58 0.06 13.97
CA ASP A 56 5.93 -1.35 14.09
C ASP A 56 4.99 -2.32 13.31
N SER A 57 4.04 -1.80 12.50
CA SER A 57 3.15 -2.60 11.69
C SER A 57 3.85 -3.21 10.46
N ILE A 58 3.29 -4.30 9.96
CA ILE A 58 3.68 -4.95 8.70
C ILE A 58 2.60 -4.68 7.65
N ILE A 59 3.02 -4.14 6.50
CA ILE A 59 2.14 -3.63 5.46
C ILE A 59 2.24 -4.51 4.22
N LEU A 60 1.09 -4.81 3.63
CA LEU A 60 0.98 -5.43 2.32
C LEU A 60 0.38 -4.42 1.34
N ASP A 61 1.16 -4.01 0.33
CA ASP A 61 0.73 -3.14 -0.76
C ASP A 61 0.49 -3.98 -2.00
N LEU A 62 -0.79 -4.22 -2.34
CA LEU A 62 -1.17 -5.22 -3.36
C LEU A 62 -1.06 -4.72 -4.79
N PHE A 63 -0.98 -3.42 -5.01
CA PHE A 63 -0.82 -2.81 -6.34
C PHE A 63 0.21 -1.68 -6.21
N ALA A 64 1.45 -2.09 -5.89
CA ALA A 64 2.45 -1.16 -5.37
C ALA A 64 2.87 -0.04 -6.35
N GLY A 65 2.77 -0.28 -7.65
CA GLY A 65 3.13 0.72 -8.64
C GLY A 65 4.56 1.25 -8.43
N THR A 66 4.69 2.47 -7.94
CA THR A 66 6.00 3.08 -7.65
C THR A 66 6.55 2.73 -6.26
N GLY A 67 5.76 2.07 -5.41
CA GLY A 67 6.07 1.82 -4.01
C GLY A 67 5.91 3.03 -3.08
N ALA A 68 5.37 4.15 -3.58
CA ALA A 68 5.34 5.40 -2.83
C ALA A 68 4.58 5.32 -1.50
N PHE A 69 3.46 4.58 -1.45
CA PHE A 69 2.71 4.35 -0.23
C PHE A 69 3.53 3.58 0.80
N ALA A 70 4.09 2.46 0.38
CA ALA A 70 4.91 1.60 1.24
C ALA A 70 6.16 2.31 1.77
N PHE A 71 6.88 3.04 0.93
CA PHE A 71 8.05 3.82 1.36
C PHE A 71 7.70 4.94 2.35
N GLU A 72 6.56 5.59 2.16
CA GLU A 72 6.04 6.56 3.12
C GLU A 72 5.72 5.90 4.46
N ALA A 73 5.09 4.72 4.44
CA ALA A 73 4.77 3.95 5.65
C ALA A 73 6.02 3.58 6.45
N ILE A 74 7.05 3.04 5.79
CA ILE A 74 8.35 2.73 6.43
C ILE A 74 8.99 4.00 7.00
N SER A 75 8.99 5.08 6.23
CA SER A 75 9.53 6.37 6.72
C SER A 75 8.82 6.88 7.96
N ARG A 76 7.53 6.58 8.13
CA ARG A 76 6.70 6.96 9.30
C ARG A 76 6.71 5.92 10.43
N GLY A 77 7.50 4.86 10.32
CA GLY A 77 7.76 3.92 11.41
C GLY A 77 7.08 2.56 11.29
N ALA A 78 6.49 2.21 10.15
CA ALA A 78 6.14 0.81 9.90
C ALA A 78 7.40 -0.06 9.94
N LYS A 79 7.26 -1.29 10.42
CA LYS A 79 8.39 -2.23 10.60
C LYS A 79 8.82 -2.83 9.26
N LYS A 80 7.86 -3.20 8.44
CA LYS A 80 8.11 -3.89 7.18
C LYS A 80 7.02 -3.58 6.17
N ALA A 81 7.36 -3.55 4.89
CA ALA A 81 6.41 -3.48 3.80
C ALA A 81 6.69 -4.58 2.77
N ILE A 82 5.63 -5.24 2.32
CA ILE A 82 5.65 -6.25 1.26
C ILE A 82 4.89 -5.66 0.08
N LEU A 83 5.59 -5.43 -1.03
CA LEU A 83 5.06 -4.81 -2.23
C LEU A 83 4.79 -5.87 -3.28
N VAL A 84 3.55 -5.90 -3.78
CA VAL A 84 3.15 -6.78 -4.88
C VAL A 84 2.96 -5.96 -6.13
N GLU A 85 3.73 -6.27 -7.17
CA GLU A 85 3.69 -5.57 -8.45
C GLU A 85 3.97 -6.57 -9.58
N ASN A 86 3.16 -6.57 -10.63
CA ASN A 86 3.31 -7.50 -11.74
C ASN A 86 3.98 -6.90 -12.98
N ASP A 87 4.11 -5.57 -13.06
CA ASP A 87 4.82 -4.89 -14.14
C ASP A 87 6.32 -4.85 -13.86
N GLN A 88 7.12 -5.42 -14.77
CA GLN A 88 8.58 -5.51 -14.60
C GLN A 88 9.25 -4.15 -14.51
N TYR A 89 8.80 -3.17 -15.32
CA TYR A 89 9.37 -1.82 -15.28
C TYR A 89 9.11 -1.13 -13.94
N MET A 90 7.91 -1.31 -13.37
CA MET A 90 7.57 -0.77 -12.05
C MET A 90 8.34 -1.48 -10.95
N THR A 91 8.49 -2.81 -11.04
CA THR A 91 9.31 -3.60 -10.12
C THR A 91 10.77 -3.14 -10.10
N ASP A 92 11.38 -2.91 -11.27
CA ASP A 92 12.74 -2.36 -11.38
C ASP A 92 12.85 -0.96 -10.76
N LEU A 93 11.81 -0.15 -10.92
CA LEU A 93 11.73 1.19 -10.32
C LEU A 93 11.65 1.12 -8.80
N ILE A 94 10.85 0.18 -8.26
CA ILE A 94 10.76 -0.09 -6.83
C ILE A 94 12.14 -0.45 -6.27
N TYR A 95 12.86 -1.40 -6.86
CA TYR A 95 14.19 -1.79 -6.39
C TYR A 95 15.18 -0.63 -6.37
N LYS A 96 15.19 0.21 -7.40
CA LYS A 96 16.03 1.42 -7.44
C LYS A 96 15.67 2.42 -6.33
N ASN A 97 14.39 2.53 -5.98
CA ASN A 97 13.95 3.37 -4.87
C ASN A 97 14.33 2.76 -3.52
N ILE A 98 14.24 1.44 -3.34
CA ILE A 98 14.70 0.72 -2.14
C ILE A 98 16.18 1.02 -1.87
N GLU A 99 17.03 0.84 -2.88
CA GLU A 99 18.47 1.15 -2.76
C GLU A 99 18.73 2.61 -2.42
N LYS A 100 18.06 3.52 -3.13
CA LYS A 100 18.20 4.97 -2.91
C LYS A 100 17.79 5.40 -1.51
N LEU A 101 16.72 4.81 -0.96
CA LEU A 101 16.22 5.10 0.39
C LEU A 101 16.95 4.29 1.47
N LYS A 102 17.73 3.27 1.09
CA LYS A 102 18.35 2.29 2.00
C LYS A 102 17.34 1.54 2.84
N PHE A 103 16.28 1.04 2.20
CA PHE A 103 15.20 0.25 2.84
C PHE A 103 15.30 -1.24 2.52
N ASN A 104 16.53 -1.75 2.26
CA ASN A 104 16.76 -3.13 1.83
C ASN A 104 16.31 -4.18 2.85
N SER A 105 16.31 -3.86 4.14
CA SER A 105 15.89 -4.76 5.22
C SER A 105 14.40 -4.64 5.55
N GLU A 106 13.78 -3.51 5.22
CA GLU A 106 12.41 -3.21 5.58
C GLU A 106 11.41 -3.52 4.46
N VAL A 107 11.87 -3.70 3.22
CA VAL A 107 10.98 -3.83 2.05
C VAL A 107 11.27 -5.09 1.26
N ASP A 108 10.26 -5.95 1.13
CA ASP A 108 10.25 -7.09 0.22
C ASP A 108 9.39 -6.79 -1.02
N VAL A 109 9.77 -7.38 -2.16
CA VAL A 109 9.03 -7.24 -3.41
C VAL A 109 8.64 -8.61 -3.95
N ILE A 110 7.34 -8.77 -4.26
CA ILE A 110 6.77 -9.96 -4.88
C ILE A 110 6.32 -9.58 -6.29
N SER A 111 7.04 -10.08 -7.30
CA SER A 111 6.71 -9.85 -8.71
C SER A 111 5.64 -10.84 -9.19
N LYS A 112 4.37 -10.59 -8.79
CA LYS A 112 3.21 -11.44 -9.09
C LYS A 112 1.93 -10.62 -9.27
N ASP A 113 0.91 -11.28 -9.85
CA ASP A 113 -0.46 -10.76 -9.85
C ASP A 113 -1.04 -10.82 -8.42
N ALA A 114 -1.51 -9.67 -7.92
CA ALA A 114 -2.10 -9.55 -6.59
C ALA A 114 -3.35 -10.44 -6.38
N THR A 115 -4.04 -10.82 -7.45
CA THR A 115 -5.21 -11.72 -7.39
C THR A 115 -4.83 -13.20 -7.29
N ALA A 116 -3.55 -13.54 -7.45
CA ALA A 116 -3.04 -14.91 -7.55
C ALA A 116 -1.95 -15.23 -6.51
N LEU A 117 -1.85 -14.47 -5.42
CA LEU A 117 -0.91 -14.75 -4.34
C LEU A 117 -1.20 -16.13 -3.71
N SER A 118 -0.15 -16.84 -3.33
CA SER A 118 -0.21 -18.08 -2.54
C SER A 118 0.05 -17.82 -1.05
N GLU A 119 -0.26 -18.78 -0.17
CA GLU A 119 0.05 -18.65 1.26
C GLU A 119 1.57 -18.60 1.53
N THR A 120 2.35 -19.25 0.69
CA THR A 120 3.82 -19.31 0.81
C THR A 120 4.52 -18.06 0.31
N ASP A 121 3.80 -17.13 -0.35
CA ASP A 121 4.38 -15.87 -0.81
C ASP A 121 4.61 -14.88 0.33
N ILE A 122 3.89 -15.04 1.45
CA ILE A 122 3.90 -14.09 2.57
C ILE A 122 4.05 -14.87 3.88
N GLU A 123 5.19 -14.72 4.52
CA GLU A 123 5.50 -15.40 5.79
C GLU A 123 5.08 -14.58 7.03
N ASN A 124 4.81 -13.30 6.86
CA ASN A 124 4.51 -12.40 7.95
C ASN A 124 3.00 -12.28 8.23
N GLN A 125 2.66 -11.96 9.48
CA GLN A 125 1.30 -11.52 9.82
C GLN A 125 1.13 -10.05 9.42
N ILE A 126 0.16 -9.77 8.56
CA ILE A 126 -0.09 -8.44 7.98
C ILE A 126 -1.07 -7.64 8.85
N ASP A 127 -0.68 -6.43 9.21
CA ASP A 127 -1.48 -5.52 10.01
C ASP A 127 -2.28 -4.53 9.14
N LEU A 128 -1.73 -4.11 8.01
CA LEU A 128 -2.37 -3.21 7.06
C LEU A 128 -2.24 -3.75 5.65
N VAL A 129 -3.35 -3.94 4.97
CA VAL A 129 -3.40 -4.19 3.51
C VAL A 129 -3.84 -2.91 2.82
N PHE A 130 -3.06 -2.46 1.86
CA PHE A 130 -3.39 -1.34 1.00
C PHE A 130 -3.68 -1.81 -0.43
N LEU A 131 -4.75 -1.27 -1.03
CA LEU A 131 -5.16 -1.55 -2.40
C LEU A 131 -5.47 -0.24 -3.13
N ASP A 132 -4.72 0.03 -4.20
CA ASP A 132 -4.98 1.07 -5.19
C ASP A 132 -4.94 0.44 -6.59
N PRO A 133 -5.93 -0.43 -6.92
CA PRO A 133 -5.93 -1.16 -8.20
C PRO A 133 -6.25 -0.23 -9.36
N PRO A 134 -5.82 -0.57 -10.59
CA PRO A 134 -6.24 0.16 -11.78
C PRO A 134 -7.76 0.10 -11.91
N TYR A 135 -8.37 1.28 -12.12
CA TYR A 135 -9.82 1.48 -12.18
C TYR A 135 -10.54 0.54 -13.15
N GLN A 136 -11.82 0.25 -12.88
CA GLN A 136 -12.76 -0.50 -13.73
C GLN A 136 -12.47 -2.01 -13.90
N LYS A 137 -11.50 -2.60 -13.19
CA LYS A 137 -11.18 -4.03 -13.33
C LYS A 137 -11.73 -4.91 -12.22
N LYS A 138 -12.35 -4.34 -11.18
CA LYS A 138 -12.84 -5.07 -9.98
C LYS A 138 -11.77 -5.99 -9.37
N LEU A 139 -10.51 -5.59 -9.46
CA LEU A 139 -9.38 -6.37 -8.98
C LEU A 139 -9.32 -6.36 -7.44
N GLU A 140 -9.77 -5.27 -6.83
CA GLU A 140 -9.90 -5.12 -5.38
C GLU A 140 -10.70 -6.26 -4.78
N PHE A 141 -11.87 -6.58 -5.36
CA PHE A 141 -12.72 -7.69 -4.88
C PHE A 141 -11.99 -9.03 -4.92
N LYS A 142 -11.35 -9.35 -6.05
CA LYS A 142 -10.63 -10.62 -6.22
C LYS A 142 -9.45 -10.72 -5.25
N SER A 143 -8.69 -9.64 -5.10
CA SER A 143 -7.52 -9.57 -4.22
C SER A 143 -7.92 -9.72 -2.75
N ILE A 144 -8.94 -8.99 -2.28
CA ILE A 144 -9.42 -9.09 -0.90
C ILE A 144 -9.93 -10.51 -0.62
N LYS A 145 -10.76 -11.07 -1.51
CA LYS A 145 -11.24 -12.46 -1.38
C LYS A 145 -10.09 -13.47 -1.32
N ASN A 146 -9.02 -13.22 -2.10
CA ASN A 146 -7.84 -14.08 -2.07
C ASN A 146 -7.12 -14.01 -0.72
N ILE A 147 -6.86 -12.81 -0.19
CA ILE A 147 -6.11 -12.65 1.07
C ILE A 147 -6.91 -13.05 2.31
N LEU A 148 -8.23 -12.84 2.34
CA LEU A 148 -9.09 -13.24 3.47
C LEU A 148 -9.10 -14.75 3.70
N ARG A 149 -8.92 -15.54 2.66
CA ARG A 149 -8.86 -17.01 2.75
C ARG A 149 -7.54 -17.52 3.32
N LYS A 150 -6.55 -16.65 3.50
CA LYS A 150 -5.19 -16.99 3.94
C LYS A 150 -4.99 -16.59 5.39
N LYS A 151 -4.21 -17.38 6.12
CA LYS A 151 -3.86 -17.09 7.52
C LYS A 151 -2.72 -16.06 7.66
N ILE A 152 -2.66 -15.09 6.75
CA ILE A 152 -1.60 -14.07 6.72
C ILE A 152 -1.99 -12.76 7.40
N LEU A 153 -3.25 -12.60 7.81
CA LEU A 153 -3.74 -11.36 8.39
C LEU A 153 -3.70 -11.42 9.92
N SER A 154 -3.22 -10.35 10.55
CA SER A 154 -3.23 -10.20 12.01
C SER A 154 -4.68 -10.08 12.53
N LYS A 155 -4.86 -10.25 13.86
CA LYS A 155 -6.18 -10.13 14.49
C LYS A 155 -6.80 -8.75 14.28
N ASN A 156 -5.99 -7.70 14.42
CA ASN A 156 -6.43 -6.30 14.30
C ASN A 156 -6.03 -5.70 12.94
N LYS A 157 -6.20 -6.51 11.86
CA LYS A 157 -5.89 -6.07 10.48
C LYS A 157 -6.80 -4.93 10.04
N ILE A 158 -6.23 -4.02 9.28
CA ILE A 158 -6.93 -2.98 8.52
C ILE A 158 -6.76 -3.26 7.03
N ILE A 159 -7.84 -3.12 6.28
CA ILE A 159 -7.82 -3.14 4.82
C ILE A 159 -8.24 -1.76 4.34
N LEU A 160 -7.35 -1.08 3.63
CA LEU A 160 -7.57 0.24 3.07
C LEU A 160 -7.63 0.13 1.56
N VAL A 161 -8.74 0.58 1.00
CA VAL A 161 -8.97 0.51 -0.45
C VAL A 161 -9.17 1.92 -1.00
N GLU A 162 -8.39 2.30 -2.01
CA GLU A 162 -8.63 3.49 -2.81
C GLU A 162 -9.55 3.11 -3.98
N GLN A 163 -10.65 3.83 -4.14
CA GLN A 163 -11.64 3.60 -5.19
C GLN A 163 -12.00 4.91 -5.88
N HIS A 164 -12.43 4.81 -7.12
CA HIS A 164 -13.03 5.96 -7.81
C HIS A 164 -14.42 6.23 -7.24
N ILE A 165 -14.78 7.52 -7.07
CA ILE A 165 -16.07 7.95 -6.49
C ILE A 165 -17.31 7.38 -7.21
N ASN A 166 -17.18 7.04 -8.48
CA ASN A 166 -18.24 6.45 -9.28
C ASN A 166 -18.27 4.90 -9.23
N GLU A 167 -17.36 4.26 -8.50
CA GLU A 167 -17.39 2.81 -8.29
C GLU A 167 -18.32 2.50 -7.12
N SER A 168 -19.15 1.44 -7.30
CA SER A 168 -20.04 0.99 -6.22
C SER A 168 -19.21 0.50 -5.03
N SER A 169 -19.56 0.98 -3.84
CA SER A 169 -19.01 0.42 -2.61
C SER A 169 -19.34 -1.08 -2.55
N PHE A 170 -18.39 -1.86 -2.09
CA PHE A 170 -18.60 -3.29 -1.85
C PHE A 170 -18.55 -3.57 -0.36
N THR A 171 -19.30 -4.56 0.05
CA THR A 171 -19.29 -5.09 1.41
C THR A 171 -18.77 -6.52 1.39
N TYR A 172 -18.12 -6.92 2.45
CA TYR A 172 -17.71 -8.29 2.72
C TYR A 172 -18.28 -8.71 4.06
N ASP A 173 -18.88 -9.88 4.11
CA ASP A 173 -19.51 -10.41 5.34
C ASP A 173 -18.50 -10.57 6.49
N GLU A 174 -17.21 -10.75 6.14
CA GLU A 174 -16.15 -10.89 7.13
C GLU A 174 -15.45 -9.58 7.52
N LEU A 175 -15.91 -8.43 7.01
CA LEU A 175 -15.27 -7.12 7.23
C LEU A 175 -16.29 -6.07 7.64
N ASP A 176 -15.96 -5.31 8.68
CA ASP A 176 -16.71 -4.13 9.09
C ASP A 176 -16.17 -2.86 8.46
N LEU A 177 -17.06 -2.01 7.94
CA LEU A 177 -16.70 -0.71 7.44
C LEU A 177 -16.46 0.26 8.60
N LEU A 178 -15.19 0.62 8.84
CA LEU A 178 -14.82 1.55 9.90
C LEU A 178 -14.97 3.01 9.48
N ARG A 179 -14.62 3.33 8.22
CA ARG A 179 -14.61 4.71 7.74
C ARG A 179 -14.62 4.79 6.22
N THR A 180 -15.33 5.82 5.69
CA THR A 180 -15.22 6.28 4.30
C THR A 180 -14.73 7.72 4.29
N LYS A 181 -13.88 8.08 3.31
CA LYS A 181 -13.41 9.44 3.07
C LYS A 181 -13.43 9.73 1.57
N GLU A 182 -14.17 10.75 1.18
CA GLU A 182 -14.22 11.32 -0.17
C GLU A 182 -13.19 12.47 -0.33
#